data_61bd9cc2cf57f2109a7186c3c5a49300
#
_entry.id   61bd9cc2cf57f2109a7186c3c5a49300
#
_cell.length_a   1.000
_cell.length_b   1.000
_cell.length_c   1.000
_cell.angle_alpha   90.00
_cell.angle_beta   90.00
_cell.angle_gamma   90.00
#
_symmetry.space_group_name_H-M   'P 1'
#
loop_
_entity.id
_entity.type
_entity.pdbx_description
1 polymer ?
#
loop_
_entity_poly.entity_id
_entity_poly.type
_entity_poly.pdbx_seq_one_letter_code
_entity_poly.pdbx_strand_id
1 'polypeptide(L)'
;MRKLALPEEVLLQIEQPARYIGNEFNSVVKDKEKVALRGAFLFPDVYEIGMSHLGIQILYDMFNKREDMWCERVYSPWPDLDRVMREQSIPLFGLESQEPVKNEDFLFITLQYEMCYTNVLQALDLAGIPLHAVERTDEDPIVIGGGPCTYNPEPIAPFFDLFYIGEGEVVYDKLFDTYLENKKNGGTRQDFLKKACQIPGIYVPQFYEVTYHEDGTVAAFTPSIPEAPEKIKKQLVMDMTEATYPEKPVVPFIKATQDRVVLEIQRGCIRGCRFCQAGMVYRPTRERDVEKLKELATHMLRNTGHDEISLSSLSSSDYSHLPELVNYLIDSCPEKGVNISLPSLRIDAFSLDVMSKVQDIKKSSLTFAPEAGSQRMRNVINKGLTEEVILDGAGKAFEGGWNKVKLYFMLGLPTETEDDIKGIAHLAEKIAERYYEIPKDQRNGKCQITASSSFFIPKPFTPFQWAPMNTEREFLDKAAIVKAEVRAQLNQKSIRYIYHEADISLLEGFLARGDRKCAEVIEKAYRKGAIFDAWSEYFRKDAWEEAFAETGIDVSFYACRERSTDEILPWDFLDIGVTKKFLIREWERAQKETVTPNCKMQCSGCGAKSFGGGVCYENQN
;
A
#
# COMPACT_ATOMS: atom_id res chain seq x y z
N MET A 1 -11.34 -26.67 -26.00
CA MET A 1 -11.58 -25.32 -25.46
C MET A 1 -11.65 -25.45 -23.96
N ARG A 2 -10.96 -24.60 -23.21
CA ARG A 2 -11.07 -24.54 -21.74
C ARG A 2 -12.50 -24.14 -21.37
N LYS A 3 -13.11 -24.81 -20.40
CA LYS A 3 -14.43 -24.43 -19.90
C LYS A 3 -14.26 -23.21 -18.98
N LEU A 4 -14.98 -22.13 -19.26
CA LEU A 4 -15.01 -20.97 -18.38
C LEU A 4 -15.98 -21.23 -17.21
N ALA A 5 -15.70 -20.64 -16.06
CA ALA A 5 -16.59 -20.65 -14.89
C ALA A 5 -17.90 -19.89 -15.18
N LEU A 6 -17.77 -18.77 -15.89
CA LEU A 6 -18.91 -17.95 -16.27
C LEU A 6 -19.50 -18.42 -17.61
N PRO A 7 -20.83 -18.68 -17.67
CA PRO A 7 -21.55 -18.91 -18.94
C PRO A 7 -21.45 -17.71 -19.87
N GLU A 8 -21.52 -17.92 -21.18
CA GLU A 8 -21.49 -16.86 -22.18
C GLU A 8 -22.57 -15.79 -21.95
N GLU A 9 -23.76 -16.23 -21.52
CA GLU A 9 -24.88 -15.35 -21.20
C GLU A 9 -24.55 -14.36 -20.08
N VAL A 10 -23.75 -14.78 -19.09
CA VAL A 10 -23.29 -13.91 -18.00
C VAL A 10 -22.22 -12.95 -18.51
N LEU A 11 -21.25 -13.45 -19.30
CA LEU A 11 -20.18 -12.61 -19.87
C LEU A 11 -20.73 -11.47 -20.74
N LEU A 12 -21.87 -11.68 -21.41
CA LEU A 12 -22.54 -10.67 -22.24
C LEU A 12 -23.31 -9.61 -21.40
N GLN A 13 -23.56 -9.85 -20.13
CA GLN A 13 -24.36 -8.97 -19.24
C GLN A 13 -23.51 -8.10 -18.30
N ILE A 14 -22.22 -8.39 -18.16
CA ILE A 14 -21.33 -7.74 -17.21
C ILE A 14 -20.36 -6.77 -17.89
N GLU A 15 -19.90 -5.79 -17.12
CA GLU A 15 -18.86 -4.88 -17.55
C GLU A 15 -17.49 -5.61 -17.60
N GLN A 16 -16.70 -5.31 -18.64
CA GLN A 16 -15.33 -5.79 -18.77
C GLN A 16 -15.18 -7.31 -18.55
N PRO A 17 -15.86 -8.19 -19.32
CA PRO A 17 -15.80 -9.65 -19.12
C PRO A 17 -14.37 -10.21 -19.18
N ALA A 18 -13.44 -9.51 -19.83
CA ALA A 18 -12.02 -9.89 -19.88
C ALA A 18 -11.33 -9.90 -18.50
N ARG A 19 -11.90 -9.29 -17.48
CA ARG A 19 -11.42 -9.40 -16.08
C ARG A 19 -11.45 -10.83 -15.55
N TYR A 20 -12.31 -11.69 -16.11
CA TYR A 20 -12.71 -12.97 -15.50
C TYR A 20 -12.39 -14.20 -16.35
N ILE A 21 -11.83 -14.03 -17.55
CA ILE A 21 -11.61 -15.14 -18.47
C ILE A 21 -10.25 -15.82 -18.30
N GLY A 22 -9.26 -15.16 -17.71
CA GLY A 22 -7.90 -15.70 -17.55
C GLY A 22 -7.19 -16.03 -18.87
N ASN A 23 -6.12 -16.82 -18.81
CA ASN A 23 -5.32 -17.26 -19.94
C ASN A 23 -4.52 -16.14 -20.63
N GLU A 24 -4.13 -15.13 -19.85
CA GLU A 24 -3.28 -14.05 -20.31
C GLU A 24 -1.88 -14.55 -20.65
N PHE A 25 -1.18 -13.80 -21.50
CA PHE A 25 0.20 -14.14 -21.87
C PHE A 25 1.10 -14.17 -20.62
N ASN A 26 1.94 -15.18 -20.51
CA ASN A 26 2.78 -15.51 -19.36
C ASN A 26 2.03 -16.00 -18.10
N SER A 27 0.71 -16.21 -18.14
CA SER A 27 0.04 -16.90 -17.02
C SER A 27 0.50 -18.36 -16.92
N VAL A 28 0.59 -18.88 -15.68
CA VAL A 28 1.11 -20.22 -15.42
C VAL A 28 -0.04 -21.18 -15.20
N VAL A 29 -0.16 -22.17 -16.09
CA VAL A 29 -1.14 -23.24 -15.98
C VAL A 29 -0.40 -24.55 -15.76
N LYS A 30 -0.74 -25.25 -14.67
CA LYS A 30 -0.19 -26.58 -14.32
C LYS A 30 -1.28 -27.65 -14.34
N ASP A 31 -0.84 -28.90 -14.39
CA ASP A 31 -1.71 -30.04 -14.22
C ASP A 31 -1.97 -30.25 -12.72
N LYS A 32 -3.21 -30.07 -12.29
CA LYS A 32 -3.59 -30.17 -10.87
C LYS A 32 -3.31 -31.52 -10.24
N GLU A 33 -3.29 -32.59 -11.05
CA GLU A 33 -3.00 -33.95 -10.57
C GLU A 33 -1.50 -34.17 -10.31
N LYS A 34 -0.64 -33.24 -10.75
CA LYS A 34 0.83 -33.33 -10.60
C LYS A 34 1.40 -32.41 -9.54
N VAL A 35 0.59 -31.54 -8.95
CA VAL A 35 1.01 -30.65 -7.89
C VAL A 35 0.50 -31.15 -6.53
N ALA A 36 1.29 -30.97 -5.50
CA ALA A 36 0.92 -31.36 -4.13
C ALA A 36 0.15 -30.26 -3.40
N LEU A 37 0.30 -29.01 -3.84
CA LEU A 37 -0.30 -27.82 -3.26
C LEU A 37 -1.00 -26.99 -4.33
N ARG A 38 -2.16 -26.47 -3.97
CA ARG A 38 -2.88 -25.48 -4.76
C ARG A 38 -3.14 -24.24 -3.91
N GLY A 39 -3.06 -23.07 -4.51
CA GLY A 39 -3.36 -21.83 -3.85
C GLY A 39 -3.92 -20.78 -4.78
N ALA A 40 -4.75 -19.91 -4.22
CA ALA A 40 -5.29 -18.75 -4.92
C ALA A 40 -4.76 -17.47 -4.28
N PHE A 41 -4.27 -16.54 -5.09
CA PHE A 41 -3.81 -15.24 -4.63
C PHE A 41 -4.87 -14.18 -4.95
N LEU A 42 -5.59 -13.74 -3.92
CA LEU A 42 -6.64 -12.74 -4.03
C LEU A 42 -6.08 -11.32 -3.82
N PHE A 43 -6.36 -10.47 -4.79
CA PHE A 43 -6.33 -9.03 -4.59
C PHE A 43 -7.76 -8.54 -4.37
N PRO A 44 -8.09 -7.97 -3.19
CA PRO A 44 -9.47 -7.62 -2.85
C PRO A 44 -9.90 -6.28 -3.47
N ASP A 45 -9.72 -6.14 -4.77
CA ASP A 45 -10.19 -5.06 -5.63
C ASP A 45 -10.26 -5.60 -7.07
N VAL A 46 -10.58 -4.72 -8.02
CA VAL A 46 -10.75 -5.10 -9.44
C VAL A 46 -9.43 -5.52 -10.09
N TYR A 47 -9.58 -6.29 -11.17
CA TYR A 47 -8.50 -6.81 -12.00
C TYR A 47 -7.45 -5.75 -12.40
N GLU A 48 -7.87 -4.55 -12.84
CA GLU A 48 -6.98 -3.49 -13.33
C GLU A 48 -6.05 -2.95 -12.25
N ILE A 49 -6.51 -2.93 -10.99
CA ILE A 49 -5.70 -2.54 -9.83
C ILE A 49 -4.78 -3.69 -9.44
N GLY A 50 -5.33 -4.90 -9.32
CA GLY A 50 -4.57 -6.08 -8.88
C GLY A 50 -3.48 -6.49 -9.86
N MET A 51 -3.74 -6.45 -11.18
CA MET A 51 -2.74 -6.73 -12.22
C MET A 51 -1.58 -5.73 -12.21
N SER A 52 -1.81 -4.53 -11.69
CA SER A 52 -0.78 -3.49 -11.53
C SER A 52 0.08 -3.67 -10.29
N HIS A 53 -0.28 -4.62 -9.40
CA HIS A 53 0.36 -4.77 -8.10
C HIS A 53 1.61 -5.66 -8.15
N LEU A 54 2.80 -5.05 -8.01
CA LEU A 54 4.08 -5.74 -8.11
C LEU A 54 4.24 -6.89 -7.09
N GLY A 55 3.78 -6.73 -5.86
CA GLY A 55 3.90 -7.75 -4.83
C GLY A 55 3.20 -9.07 -5.20
N ILE A 56 2.03 -9.01 -5.84
CA ILE A 56 1.36 -10.21 -6.39
C ILE A 56 2.19 -10.82 -7.51
N GLN A 57 2.73 -10.01 -8.43
CA GLN A 57 3.53 -10.52 -9.54
C GLN A 57 4.78 -11.27 -9.03
N ILE A 58 5.44 -10.74 -7.99
CA ILE A 58 6.60 -11.39 -7.36
C ILE A 58 6.20 -12.73 -6.71
N LEU A 59 5.17 -12.74 -5.88
CA LEU A 59 4.77 -13.94 -5.14
C LEU A 59 4.11 -14.99 -6.05
N TYR A 60 3.33 -14.58 -7.04
CA TYR A 60 2.78 -15.47 -8.05
C TYR A 60 3.89 -16.19 -8.83
N ASP A 61 4.91 -15.45 -9.28
CA ASP A 61 6.09 -16.02 -9.96
C ASP A 61 6.86 -16.96 -9.04
N MET A 62 7.12 -16.54 -7.78
CA MET A 62 7.83 -17.34 -6.78
C MET A 62 7.11 -18.66 -6.49
N PHE A 63 5.80 -18.61 -6.20
CA PHE A 63 5.03 -19.80 -5.88
C PHE A 63 4.95 -20.76 -7.07
N ASN A 64 4.79 -20.23 -8.28
CA ASN A 64 4.74 -21.04 -9.47
C ASN A 64 6.10 -21.57 -9.97
N LYS A 65 7.23 -21.05 -9.46
CA LYS A 65 8.55 -21.66 -9.66
C LYS A 65 8.73 -22.98 -8.91
N ARG A 66 7.97 -23.21 -7.82
CA ARG A 66 7.94 -24.52 -7.16
C ARG A 66 7.26 -25.54 -8.07
N GLU A 67 7.86 -26.72 -8.24
CA GLU A 67 7.28 -27.80 -9.08
C GLU A 67 6.04 -28.40 -8.44
N ASP A 68 6.00 -28.46 -7.11
CA ASP A 68 4.95 -29.08 -6.30
C ASP A 68 3.76 -28.15 -5.98
N MET A 69 3.78 -26.89 -6.42
CA MET A 69 2.73 -25.91 -6.15
C MET A 69 2.19 -25.27 -7.44
N TRP A 70 0.90 -25.05 -7.47
CA TRP A 70 0.23 -24.21 -8.46
C TRP A 70 -0.54 -23.09 -7.76
N CYS A 71 -0.17 -21.84 -8.04
CA CYS A 71 -0.84 -20.64 -7.52
C CYS A 71 -1.60 -19.94 -8.66
N GLU A 72 -2.86 -19.62 -8.40
CA GLU A 72 -3.76 -18.91 -9.29
C GLU A 72 -4.02 -17.48 -8.85
N ARG A 73 -4.51 -16.62 -9.75
CA ARG A 73 -4.90 -15.24 -9.43
C ARG A 73 -6.41 -15.15 -9.27
N VAL A 74 -6.83 -14.31 -8.33
CA VAL A 74 -8.23 -14.00 -8.05
C VAL A 74 -8.40 -12.51 -7.78
N TYR A 75 -9.47 -11.92 -8.27
CA TYR A 75 -9.82 -10.52 -8.01
C TYR A 75 -11.26 -10.43 -7.52
N SER A 76 -11.59 -9.38 -6.75
CA SER A 76 -12.97 -9.15 -6.31
C SER A 76 -13.88 -8.95 -7.52
N PRO A 77 -14.99 -9.69 -7.61
CA PRO A 77 -16.00 -9.45 -8.63
C PRO A 77 -16.59 -8.06 -8.49
N TRP A 78 -16.67 -7.34 -9.62
CA TRP A 78 -17.33 -6.04 -9.66
C TRP A 78 -18.81 -6.17 -9.25
N PRO A 79 -19.48 -5.12 -8.75
CA PRO A 79 -20.86 -5.24 -8.23
C PRO A 79 -21.89 -5.86 -9.18
N ASP A 80 -21.72 -5.69 -10.49
CA ASP A 80 -22.60 -6.32 -11.47
C ASP A 80 -22.44 -7.84 -11.52
N LEU A 81 -21.19 -8.32 -11.51
CA LEU A 81 -20.90 -9.76 -11.46
C LEU A 81 -21.22 -10.33 -10.07
N ASP A 82 -20.91 -9.63 -8.97
CA ASP A 82 -21.27 -10.07 -7.60
C ASP A 82 -22.76 -10.42 -7.51
N ARG A 83 -23.62 -9.53 -8.01
CA ARG A 83 -25.06 -9.76 -8.05
C ARG A 83 -25.42 -11.03 -8.84
N VAL A 84 -24.88 -11.20 -10.04
CA VAL A 84 -25.18 -12.37 -10.89
C VAL A 84 -24.67 -13.67 -10.24
N MET A 85 -23.47 -13.64 -9.65
CA MET A 85 -22.90 -14.80 -8.93
C MET A 85 -23.81 -15.25 -7.78
N ARG A 86 -24.36 -14.31 -7.01
CA ARG A 86 -25.31 -14.63 -5.93
C ARG A 86 -26.64 -15.17 -6.47
N GLU A 87 -27.21 -14.52 -7.49
CA GLU A 87 -28.48 -14.95 -8.11
C GLU A 87 -28.39 -16.36 -8.72
N GLN A 88 -27.25 -16.71 -9.33
CA GLN A 88 -27.05 -17.98 -10.02
C GLN A 88 -26.23 -19.01 -9.22
N SER A 89 -25.85 -18.69 -7.98
CA SER A 89 -25.00 -19.54 -7.13
C SER A 89 -23.67 -19.95 -7.80
N ILE A 90 -23.05 -19.01 -8.52
CA ILE A 90 -21.72 -19.22 -9.10
C ILE A 90 -20.68 -18.92 -8.03
N PRO A 91 -19.80 -19.87 -7.64
CA PRO A 91 -18.78 -19.62 -6.65
C PRO A 91 -17.63 -18.78 -7.19
N LEU A 92 -16.89 -18.08 -6.31
CA LEU A 92 -15.64 -17.41 -6.67
C LEU A 92 -14.62 -18.43 -7.19
N PHE A 93 -13.91 -18.09 -8.27
CA PHE A 93 -13.04 -19.00 -8.99
C PHE A 93 -11.67 -18.39 -9.32
N GLY A 94 -10.67 -19.26 -9.48
CA GLY A 94 -9.33 -18.91 -9.95
C GLY A 94 -9.31 -18.58 -11.45
N LEU A 95 -8.49 -17.60 -11.85
CA LEU A 95 -8.41 -17.20 -13.26
C LEU A 95 -7.75 -18.27 -14.14
N GLU A 96 -6.78 -19.01 -13.61
CA GLU A 96 -6.02 -19.99 -14.39
C GLU A 96 -6.79 -21.30 -14.60
N SER A 97 -7.40 -21.87 -13.56
CA SER A 97 -8.17 -23.11 -13.67
C SER A 97 -9.63 -22.90 -14.04
N GLN A 98 -10.21 -21.78 -13.63
CA GLN A 98 -11.65 -21.52 -13.64
C GLN A 98 -12.43 -22.46 -12.69
N GLU A 99 -11.75 -22.99 -11.67
CA GLU A 99 -12.35 -23.82 -10.62
C GLU A 99 -12.65 -22.98 -9.35
N PRO A 100 -13.58 -23.44 -8.50
CA PRO A 100 -13.88 -22.73 -7.25
C PRO A 100 -12.68 -22.60 -6.32
N VAL A 101 -12.46 -21.40 -5.80
CA VAL A 101 -11.38 -21.09 -4.84
C VAL A 101 -11.45 -21.96 -3.57
N LYS A 102 -12.63 -22.39 -3.18
CA LYS A 102 -12.82 -23.30 -2.03
C LYS A 102 -12.06 -24.62 -2.16
N ASN A 103 -11.71 -25.03 -3.36
CA ASN A 103 -10.99 -26.29 -3.62
C ASN A 103 -9.48 -26.17 -3.45
N GLU A 104 -8.96 -24.97 -3.12
CA GLU A 104 -7.55 -24.73 -2.92
C GLU A 104 -7.09 -25.10 -1.50
N ASP A 105 -5.80 -25.41 -1.29
CA ASP A 105 -5.21 -25.59 0.04
C ASP A 105 -5.03 -24.23 0.74
N PHE A 106 -4.74 -23.18 -0.01
CA PHE A 106 -4.49 -21.82 0.50
C PHE A 106 -5.26 -20.75 -0.25
N LEU A 107 -5.77 -19.78 0.49
CA LEU A 107 -6.23 -18.50 -0.05
C LEU A 107 -5.35 -17.38 0.53
N PHE A 108 -4.45 -16.83 -0.30
CA PHE A 108 -3.60 -15.70 0.06
C PHE A 108 -4.31 -14.40 -0.26
N ILE A 109 -4.39 -13.47 0.69
CA ILE A 109 -5.05 -12.18 0.52
C ILE A 109 -4.07 -11.07 0.81
N THR A 110 -3.82 -10.20 -0.17
CA THR A 110 -2.95 -9.06 0.02
C THR A 110 -3.75 -7.84 0.47
N LEU A 111 -3.49 -7.37 1.69
CA LEU A 111 -4.16 -6.25 2.33
C LEU A 111 -3.35 -4.96 2.11
N GLN A 112 -3.61 -4.27 1.00
CA GLN A 112 -2.86 -3.09 0.60
C GLN A 112 -3.42 -1.79 1.16
N TYR A 113 -4.71 -1.77 1.45
CA TYR A 113 -5.47 -0.61 1.90
C TYR A 113 -6.64 -1.04 2.77
N GLU A 114 -6.89 -0.37 3.87
CA GLU A 114 -7.91 -0.79 4.85
C GLU A 114 -9.34 -0.77 4.28
N MET A 115 -9.60 0.11 3.31
CA MET A 115 -10.92 0.21 2.66
C MET A 115 -11.29 -1.00 1.78
N CYS A 116 -10.42 -2.00 1.67
CA CYS A 116 -10.72 -3.27 0.99
C CYS A 116 -11.25 -4.37 1.92
N TYR A 117 -11.44 -4.10 3.22
CA TYR A 117 -11.80 -5.15 4.19
C TYR A 117 -13.18 -5.78 3.92
N THR A 118 -14.14 -5.00 3.47
CA THR A 118 -15.45 -5.54 3.05
C THR A 118 -15.34 -6.40 1.79
N ASN A 119 -14.41 -6.10 0.87
CA ASN A 119 -14.14 -6.94 -0.31
C ASN A 119 -13.49 -8.29 0.07
N VAL A 120 -12.75 -8.34 1.19
CA VAL A 120 -12.27 -9.62 1.73
C VAL A 120 -13.45 -10.50 2.15
N LEU A 121 -14.43 -9.93 2.86
CA LEU A 121 -15.64 -10.65 3.25
C LEU A 121 -16.47 -11.06 2.03
N GLN A 122 -16.60 -10.19 1.03
CA GLN A 122 -17.23 -10.52 -0.25
C GLN A 122 -16.59 -11.76 -0.89
N ALA A 123 -15.27 -11.80 -0.95
CA ALA A 123 -14.56 -12.91 -1.57
C ALA A 123 -14.73 -14.23 -0.81
N LEU A 124 -14.65 -14.20 0.53
CA LEU A 124 -14.89 -15.38 1.36
C LEU A 124 -16.32 -15.91 1.21
N ASP A 125 -17.29 -15.02 1.23
CA ASP A 125 -18.72 -15.37 1.11
C ASP A 125 -19.04 -15.95 -0.29
N LEU A 126 -18.59 -15.31 -1.36
CA LEU A 126 -18.74 -15.83 -2.73
C LEU A 126 -17.99 -17.14 -2.98
N ALA A 127 -16.89 -17.36 -2.27
CA ALA A 127 -16.17 -18.63 -2.32
C ALA A 127 -16.88 -19.75 -1.53
N GLY A 128 -17.87 -19.41 -0.68
CA GLY A 128 -18.49 -20.35 0.23
C GLY A 128 -17.56 -20.80 1.35
N ILE A 129 -16.60 -19.95 1.74
CA ILE A 129 -15.68 -20.15 2.87
C ILE A 129 -16.27 -19.43 4.07
N PRO A 130 -16.40 -20.07 5.27
CA PRO A 130 -16.89 -19.41 6.46
C PRO A 130 -16.12 -18.11 6.75
N LEU A 131 -16.83 -17.02 7.06
CA LEU A 131 -16.19 -15.73 7.30
C LEU A 131 -15.23 -15.82 8.49
N HIS A 132 -15.70 -16.36 9.62
CA HIS A 132 -14.87 -16.51 10.80
C HIS A 132 -13.95 -17.73 10.71
N ALA A 133 -12.66 -17.51 10.99
CA ALA A 133 -11.64 -18.57 10.96
C ALA A 133 -11.96 -19.76 11.89
N VAL A 134 -12.60 -19.49 13.03
CA VAL A 134 -12.97 -20.51 14.02
C VAL A 134 -14.09 -21.45 13.54
N GLU A 135 -14.82 -21.09 12.49
CA GLU A 135 -15.90 -21.89 11.89
C GLU A 135 -15.39 -22.82 10.77
N ARG A 136 -14.14 -22.64 10.33
CA ARG A 136 -13.55 -23.41 9.23
C ARG A 136 -13.11 -24.79 9.67
N THR A 137 -13.25 -25.73 8.76
CA THR A 137 -12.89 -27.14 8.92
C THR A 137 -11.61 -27.49 8.15
N ASP A 138 -11.19 -28.75 8.21
CA ASP A 138 -10.05 -29.26 7.43
C ASP A 138 -10.31 -29.27 5.91
N GLU A 139 -11.56 -29.11 5.48
CA GLU A 139 -11.96 -29.04 4.07
C GLU A 139 -11.88 -27.61 3.49
N ASP A 140 -11.76 -26.60 4.34
CA ASP A 140 -11.68 -25.22 3.91
C ASP A 140 -10.21 -24.80 3.70
N PRO A 141 -9.89 -23.92 2.73
CA PRO A 141 -8.52 -23.43 2.54
C PRO A 141 -8.01 -22.66 3.77
N ILE A 142 -6.71 -22.68 3.98
CA ILE A 142 -6.05 -21.80 4.96
C ILE A 142 -6.06 -20.37 4.41
N VAL A 143 -6.73 -19.46 5.08
CA VAL A 143 -6.83 -18.05 4.69
C VAL A 143 -5.69 -17.25 5.32
N ILE A 144 -4.82 -16.69 4.48
CA ILE A 144 -3.59 -16.02 4.86
C ILE A 144 -3.64 -14.55 4.47
N GLY A 145 -3.45 -13.64 5.44
CA GLY A 145 -3.33 -12.22 5.19
C GLY A 145 -1.86 -11.77 5.07
N GLY A 146 -1.56 -10.94 4.08
CA GLY A 146 -0.26 -10.31 3.89
C GLY A 146 -0.40 -8.85 3.45
N GLY A 147 0.71 -8.12 3.34
CA GLY A 147 0.73 -6.73 2.87
C GLY A 147 0.76 -5.68 4.00
N PRO A 148 0.76 -4.38 3.65
CA PRO A 148 1.03 -3.32 4.63
C PRO A 148 -0.02 -3.16 5.72
N CYS A 149 -1.29 -3.53 5.49
CA CYS A 149 -2.30 -3.45 6.54
C CYS A 149 -2.10 -4.49 7.64
N THR A 150 -1.28 -5.52 7.43
CA THR A 150 -0.95 -6.51 8.48
C THR A 150 -0.10 -5.93 9.62
N TYR A 151 0.36 -4.69 9.49
CA TYR A 151 0.98 -3.97 10.62
C TYR A 151 -0.05 -3.43 11.65
N ASN A 152 -1.34 -3.59 11.38
CA ASN A 152 -2.42 -3.66 12.38
C ASN A 152 -3.49 -4.63 11.87
N PRO A 153 -3.34 -5.94 12.09
CA PRO A 153 -4.28 -6.93 11.57
C PRO A 153 -5.55 -7.07 12.42
N GLU A 154 -5.57 -6.47 13.63
CA GLU A 154 -6.61 -6.70 14.63
C GLU A 154 -8.05 -6.39 14.15
N PRO A 155 -8.33 -5.31 13.40
CA PRO A 155 -9.68 -5.03 12.92
C PRO A 155 -10.30 -6.14 12.06
N ILE A 156 -9.47 -6.95 11.41
CA ILE A 156 -9.90 -8.01 10.49
C ILE A 156 -9.44 -9.42 10.95
N ALA A 157 -8.79 -9.49 12.11
CA ALA A 157 -8.18 -10.72 12.63
C ALA A 157 -9.12 -11.93 12.73
N PRO A 158 -10.42 -11.82 13.12
CA PRO A 158 -11.30 -12.97 13.22
C PRO A 158 -11.58 -13.67 11.88
N PHE A 159 -11.35 -13.02 10.76
CA PHE A 159 -11.63 -13.56 9.42
C PHE A 159 -10.43 -14.29 8.79
N PHE A 160 -9.28 -14.30 9.44
CA PHE A 160 -8.05 -14.92 8.93
C PHE A 160 -7.56 -16.05 9.85
N ASP A 161 -7.05 -17.12 9.23
CA ASP A 161 -6.40 -18.20 9.98
C ASP A 161 -5.03 -17.77 10.47
N LEU A 162 -4.29 -17.06 9.62
CA LEU A 162 -3.01 -16.48 9.99
C LEU A 162 -2.68 -15.24 9.14
N PHE A 163 -1.79 -14.42 9.67
CA PHE A 163 -1.16 -13.32 8.95
C PHE A 163 0.35 -13.56 8.84
N TYR A 164 0.91 -13.11 7.74
CA TYR A 164 2.34 -13.02 7.57
C TYR A 164 2.80 -11.57 7.67
N ILE A 165 3.75 -11.31 8.57
CA ILE A 165 4.28 -9.99 8.87
C ILE A 165 5.67 -9.84 8.25
N GLY A 166 5.77 -9.08 7.17
CA GLY A 166 7.03 -8.82 6.48
C GLY A 166 6.96 -9.02 4.97
N GLU A 167 8.12 -9.36 4.39
CA GLU A 167 8.28 -9.56 2.95
C GLU A 167 8.14 -11.03 2.60
N GLY A 168 7.19 -11.35 1.72
CA GLY A 168 6.69 -12.70 1.48
C GLY A 168 7.75 -13.69 0.98
N GLU A 169 8.81 -13.20 0.34
CA GLU A 169 9.86 -14.05 -0.22
C GLU A 169 10.65 -14.86 0.82
N VAL A 170 10.54 -14.50 2.11
CA VAL A 170 11.40 -15.10 3.15
C VAL A 170 10.84 -16.41 3.73
N VAL A 171 9.51 -16.55 3.83
CA VAL A 171 8.89 -17.53 4.74
C VAL A 171 8.01 -18.56 4.06
N TYR A 172 7.45 -18.26 2.91
CA TYR A 172 6.42 -19.11 2.31
C TYR A 172 6.89 -20.53 2.00
N ASP A 173 8.14 -20.73 1.55
CA ASP A 173 8.64 -22.08 1.30
C ASP A 173 8.60 -22.95 2.56
N LYS A 174 9.03 -22.41 3.71
CA LYS A 174 8.96 -23.11 4.99
C LYS A 174 7.50 -23.38 5.42
N LEU A 175 6.60 -22.44 5.17
CA LEU A 175 5.18 -22.60 5.48
C LEU A 175 4.57 -23.74 4.67
N PHE A 176 4.86 -23.79 3.36
CA PHE A 176 4.40 -24.85 2.46
C PHE A 176 4.93 -26.23 2.85
N ASP A 177 6.23 -26.32 3.13
CA ASP A 177 6.84 -27.56 3.57
C ASP A 177 6.25 -28.05 4.89
N THR A 178 5.96 -27.12 5.85
CA THR A 178 5.30 -27.43 7.11
C THR A 178 3.88 -27.96 6.88
N TYR A 179 3.14 -27.39 5.94
CA TYR A 179 1.79 -27.85 5.60
C TYR A 179 1.80 -29.24 4.95
N LEU A 180 2.71 -29.48 3.99
CA LEU A 180 2.88 -30.78 3.33
C LEU A 180 3.26 -31.87 4.34
N GLU A 181 4.18 -31.57 5.26
CA GLU A 181 4.55 -32.50 6.32
C GLU A 181 3.37 -32.80 7.26
N ASN A 182 2.58 -31.78 7.63
CA ASN A 182 1.38 -31.97 8.43
C ASN A 182 0.36 -32.86 7.73
N LYS A 183 0.07 -32.59 6.47
CA LYS A 183 -0.86 -33.38 5.63
C LYS A 183 -0.40 -34.84 5.46
N LYS A 184 0.90 -35.05 5.21
CA LYS A 184 1.51 -36.39 5.09
C LYS A 184 1.37 -37.21 6.38
N ASN A 185 1.43 -36.57 7.53
CA ASN A 185 1.30 -37.20 8.85
C ASN A 185 -0.15 -37.33 9.32
N GLY A 186 -1.15 -36.97 8.52
CA GLY A 186 -2.55 -37.00 8.86
C GLY A 186 -2.96 -35.96 9.93
N GLY A 187 -2.20 -34.87 10.05
CA GLY A 187 -2.48 -33.78 10.97
C GLY A 187 -3.66 -32.92 10.52
N THR A 188 -4.37 -32.34 11.48
CA THR A 188 -5.52 -31.46 11.28
C THR A 188 -5.08 -30.03 10.93
N ARG A 189 -6.05 -29.18 10.57
CA ARG A 189 -5.88 -27.71 10.44
C ARG A 189 -5.27 -27.12 11.71
N GLN A 190 -5.75 -27.50 12.89
CA GLN A 190 -5.25 -27.00 14.17
C GLN A 190 -3.79 -27.42 14.42
N ASP A 191 -3.41 -28.65 14.06
CA ASP A 191 -2.03 -29.11 14.16
C ASP A 191 -1.09 -28.31 13.25
N PHE A 192 -1.54 -27.99 12.04
CA PHE A 192 -0.82 -27.11 11.14
C PHE A 192 -0.64 -25.70 11.72
N LEU A 193 -1.73 -25.07 12.21
CA LEU A 193 -1.68 -23.71 12.76
C LEU A 193 -0.76 -23.60 13.97
N LYS A 194 -0.72 -24.63 14.85
CA LYS A 194 0.23 -24.70 15.97
C LYS A 194 1.69 -24.80 15.53
N LYS A 195 1.97 -25.47 14.41
CA LYS A 195 3.32 -25.50 13.83
C LYS A 195 3.63 -24.18 13.13
N ALA A 196 2.69 -23.63 12.41
CA ALA A 196 2.84 -22.39 11.65
C ALA A 196 3.13 -21.18 12.56
N CYS A 197 2.48 -21.07 13.73
CA CYS A 197 2.70 -19.95 14.65
C CYS A 197 4.13 -19.87 15.22
N GLN A 198 4.91 -20.96 15.13
CA GLN A 198 6.32 -21.00 15.53
C GLN A 198 7.27 -20.49 14.41
N ILE A 199 6.75 -20.32 13.18
CA ILE A 199 7.54 -19.76 12.07
C ILE A 199 7.65 -18.25 12.26
N PRO A 200 8.86 -17.66 12.24
CA PRO A 200 9.03 -16.23 12.41
C PRO A 200 8.19 -15.41 11.41
N GLY A 201 7.49 -14.40 11.91
CA GLY A 201 6.62 -13.55 11.09
C GLY A 201 5.18 -14.04 10.94
N ILE A 202 4.86 -15.24 11.40
CA ILE A 202 3.50 -15.76 11.37
C ILE A 202 2.75 -15.37 12.64
N TYR A 203 1.59 -14.76 12.46
CA TYR A 203 0.63 -14.43 13.51
C TYR A 203 -0.67 -15.23 13.30
N VAL A 204 -1.07 -16.04 14.26
CA VAL A 204 -2.31 -16.84 14.26
C VAL A 204 -3.27 -16.25 15.29
N PRO A 205 -4.26 -15.42 14.89
CA PRO A 205 -5.07 -14.62 15.82
C PRO A 205 -5.82 -15.42 16.90
N GLN A 206 -6.29 -16.62 16.58
CA GLN A 206 -7.02 -17.47 17.51
C GLN A 206 -6.16 -17.97 18.70
N PHE A 207 -4.85 -17.84 18.63
CA PHE A 207 -3.93 -18.22 19.71
C PHE A 207 -3.55 -17.04 20.62
N TYR A 208 -4.28 -15.93 20.54
CA TYR A 208 -4.07 -14.76 21.37
C TYR A 208 -5.38 -14.25 21.97
N GLU A 209 -5.33 -13.97 23.26
CA GLU A 209 -6.41 -13.34 24.01
C GLU A 209 -6.12 -11.84 24.15
N VAL A 210 -7.13 -11.01 23.89
CA VAL A 210 -7.09 -9.56 24.06
C VAL A 210 -8.08 -9.18 25.15
N THR A 211 -7.59 -8.57 26.21
CA THR A 211 -8.42 -8.04 27.30
C THR A 211 -8.46 -6.51 27.26
N TYR A 212 -9.50 -5.93 27.83
CA TYR A 212 -9.75 -4.49 27.75
C TYR A 212 -10.00 -3.91 29.14
N HIS A 213 -9.60 -2.66 29.34
CA HIS A 213 -9.99 -1.84 30.48
C HIS A 213 -11.47 -1.41 30.38
N GLU A 214 -12.02 -0.86 31.45
CA GLU A 214 -13.40 -0.35 31.49
C GLU A 214 -13.63 0.81 30.50
N ASP A 215 -12.58 1.59 30.19
CA ASP A 215 -12.61 2.68 29.22
C ASP A 215 -12.52 2.22 27.75
N GLY A 216 -12.41 0.91 27.52
CA GLY A 216 -12.34 0.31 26.20
C GLY A 216 -10.93 0.18 25.61
N THR A 217 -9.89 0.71 26.27
CA THR A 217 -8.49 0.55 25.83
C THR A 217 -7.99 -0.87 26.08
N VAL A 218 -6.98 -1.30 25.30
CA VAL A 218 -6.38 -2.65 25.44
C VAL A 218 -5.66 -2.74 26.80
N ALA A 219 -6.03 -3.72 27.63
CA ALA A 219 -5.39 -4.00 28.90
C ALA A 219 -4.23 -4.99 28.75
N ALA A 220 -4.42 -6.04 27.94
CA ALA A 220 -3.38 -7.02 27.65
C ALA A 220 -3.61 -7.71 26.30
N PHE A 221 -2.51 -8.16 25.70
CA PHE A 221 -2.48 -8.99 24.50
C PHE A 221 -1.53 -10.16 24.79
N THR A 222 -2.08 -11.36 24.98
CA THR A 222 -1.34 -12.51 25.51
C THR A 222 -1.54 -13.77 24.68
N PRO A 223 -0.48 -14.58 24.45
CA PRO A 223 -0.64 -15.92 23.87
C PRO A 223 -1.52 -16.80 24.75
N SER A 224 -2.43 -17.55 24.14
CA SER A 224 -3.31 -18.52 24.83
C SER A 224 -2.75 -19.95 24.80
N ILE A 225 -1.70 -20.20 24.03
CA ILE A 225 -0.99 -21.48 23.92
C ILE A 225 0.53 -21.28 24.06
N PRO A 226 1.28 -22.28 24.57
CA PRO A 226 2.71 -22.16 24.79
C PRO A 226 3.53 -22.00 23.50
N GLU A 227 3.05 -22.50 22.39
CA GLU A 227 3.71 -22.45 21.09
C GLU A 227 3.68 -21.06 20.45
N ALA A 228 2.71 -20.22 20.81
CA ALA A 228 2.56 -18.89 20.24
C ALA A 228 3.55 -17.91 20.92
N PRO A 229 4.35 -17.16 20.14
CA PRO A 229 5.33 -16.22 20.68
C PRO A 229 4.66 -14.94 21.22
N GLU A 230 5.24 -14.33 22.28
CA GLU A 230 4.74 -13.04 22.81
C GLU A 230 4.87 -11.89 21.82
N LYS A 231 5.85 -11.93 20.93
CA LYS A 231 6.11 -10.91 19.90
C LYS A 231 6.29 -11.55 18.53
N ILE A 232 5.62 -10.99 17.55
CA ILE A 232 5.77 -11.39 16.14
C ILE A 232 6.81 -10.49 15.49
N LYS A 233 7.97 -11.05 15.15
CA LYS A 233 9.04 -10.30 14.48
C LYS A 233 8.87 -10.33 12.98
N LYS A 234 8.76 -9.15 12.36
CA LYS A 234 8.68 -9.05 10.91
C LYS A 234 9.90 -9.66 10.23
N GLN A 235 9.69 -10.22 9.04
CA GLN A 235 10.73 -10.83 8.22
C GLN A 235 11.05 -9.94 7.01
N LEU A 236 12.33 -9.91 6.62
CA LEU A 236 12.82 -9.04 5.56
C LEU A 236 13.76 -9.78 4.61
N VAL A 237 13.68 -9.47 3.33
CA VAL A 237 14.72 -9.76 2.35
C VAL A 237 15.87 -8.78 2.58
N MET A 238 17.04 -9.25 3.00
CA MET A 238 18.20 -8.39 3.24
C MET A 238 19.01 -8.16 1.96
N ASP A 239 19.17 -9.18 1.13
CA ASP A 239 19.83 -9.07 -0.17
C ASP A 239 18.75 -8.93 -1.26
N MET A 240 18.56 -7.70 -1.73
CA MET A 240 17.61 -7.40 -2.79
C MET A 240 18.07 -7.91 -4.17
N THR A 241 19.36 -8.15 -4.35
CA THR A 241 19.92 -8.61 -5.62
C THR A 241 19.59 -10.07 -5.88
N GLU A 242 19.69 -10.89 -4.84
CA GLU A 242 19.35 -12.32 -4.88
C GLU A 242 17.84 -12.60 -4.71
N ALA A 243 17.06 -11.58 -4.29
CA ALA A 243 15.62 -11.73 -4.13
C ALA A 243 14.94 -12.11 -5.44
N THR A 244 14.01 -13.07 -5.36
CA THR A 244 13.21 -13.49 -6.52
C THR A 244 12.52 -12.29 -7.17
N TYR A 245 12.46 -12.32 -8.50
CA TYR A 245 11.78 -11.28 -9.28
C TYR A 245 11.20 -11.87 -10.57
N PRO A 246 10.02 -11.43 -11.04
CA PRO A 246 9.42 -11.97 -12.24
C PRO A 246 10.12 -11.45 -13.50
N GLU A 247 10.73 -12.36 -14.26
CA GLU A 247 11.29 -12.02 -15.58
C GLU A 247 10.25 -12.08 -16.71
N LYS A 248 9.13 -12.77 -16.45
CA LYS A 248 8.01 -12.96 -17.38
C LYS A 248 6.69 -12.59 -16.69
N PRO A 249 6.49 -11.32 -16.30
CA PRO A 249 5.24 -10.92 -15.67
C PRO A 249 4.05 -11.19 -16.60
N VAL A 250 2.91 -11.49 -16.00
CA VAL A 250 1.66 -11.73 -16.75
C VAL A 250 1.24 -10.43 -17.45
N VAL A 251 0.91 -10.52 -18.73
CA VAL A 251 0.50 -9.37 -19.55
C VAL A 251 -1.04 -9.31 -19.57
N PRO A 252 -1.67 -8.24 -19.08
CA PRO A 252 -3.11 -8.13 -19.01
C PRO A 252 -3.76 -8.04 -20.40
N PHE A 253 -4.98 -8.59 -20.56
CA PHE A 253 -5.77 -8.45 -21.79
C PHE A 253 -6.44 -7.09 -21.94
N ILE A 254 -6.69 -6.40 -20.84
CA ILE A 254 -7.25 -5.05 -20.81
C ILE A 254 -6.25 -4.13 -20.15
N LYS A 255 -6.34 -2.85 -20.44
CA LYS A 255 -5.43 -1.85 -19.90
C LYS A 255 -5.51 -1.81 -18.38
N ALA A 256 -4.43 -2.24 -17.71
CA ALA A 256 -4.26 -2.13 -16.27
C ALA A 256 -3.92 -0.68 -15.87
N THR A 257 -4.05 -0.36 -14.58
CA THR A 257 -3.72 0.98 -14.06
C THR A 257 -2.24 1.32 -14.27
N GLN A 258 -1.35 0.33 -14.14
CA GLN A 258 0.07 0.43 -14.49
C GLN A 258 0.40 -0.64 -15.52
N ASP A 259 0.13 -0.35 -16.79
CA ASP A 259 0.36 -1.23 -17.93
C ASP A 259 1.78 -1.01 -18.47
N ARG A 260 2.76 -1.50 -17.70
CA ARG A 260 4.20 -1.27 -17.94
C ARG A 260 5.08 -2.26 -17.19
N VAL A 261 6.34 -2.36 -17.57
CA VAL A 261 7.36 -3.02 -16.75
C VAL A 261 7.62 -2.20 -15.48
N VAL A 262 7.62 -2.84 -14.34
CA VAL A 262 7.96 -2.21 -13.06
C VAL A 262 9.26 -2.80 -12.54
N LEU A 263 10.29 -1.98 -12.33
CA LEU A 263 11.54 -2.36 -11.68
C LEU A 263 11.58 -1.81 -10.27
N GLU A 264 11.59 -2.68 -9.28
CA GLU A 264 11.80 -2.32 -7.89
C GLU A 264 13.30 -2.12 -7.62
N ILE A 265 13.72 -0.83 -7.59
CA ILE A 265 15.13 -0.47 -7.45
C ILE A 265 15.61 -0.50 -5.99
N GLN A 266 14.71 -0.26 -5.05
CA GLN A 266 14.98 -0.32 -3.61
C GLN A 266 13.71 -0.51 -2.79
N ARG A 267 13.86 -1.08 -1.59
CA ARG A 267 12.84 -1.14 -0.53
C ARG A 267 13.23 -0.27 0.65
N GLY A 268 12.23 0.32 1.31
CA GLY A 268 12.44 1.26 2.40
C GLY A 268 12.74 2.68 1.91
N CYS A 269 12.96 3.59 2.86
CA CYS A 269 13.24 5.00 2.59
C CYS A 269 14.21 5.55 3.64
N ILE A 270 15.24 6.27 3.20
CA ILE A 270 16.22 6.91 4.10
C ILE A 270 15.64 8.11 4.86
N ARG A 271 14.48 8.62 4.43
CA ARG A 271 13.85 9.81 5.00
C ARG A 271 13.12 9.46 6.30
N GLY A 272 12.87 10.48 7.10
CA GLY A 272 12.24 10.33 8.42
C GLY A 272 10.91 11.04 8.54
N CYS A 273 10.10 11.09 7.48
CA CYS A 273 8.77 11.72 7.52
C CYS A 273 7.92 11.06 8.61
N ARG A 274 7.45 11.86 9.59
CA ARG A 274 6.83 11.37 10.82
C ARG A 274 5.42 10.83 10.65
N PHE A 275 4.76 11.15 9.55
CA PHE A 275 3.44 10.61 9.19
C PHE A 275 3.51 9.32 8.38
N CYS A 276 4.66 9.00 7.78
CA CYS A 276 4.76 7.99 6.75
C CYS A 276 4.98 6.58 7.34
N GLN A 277 3.95 5.74 7.29
CA GLN A 277 4.02 4.35 7.74
C GLN A 277 5.03 3.55 6.91
N ALA A 278 4.99 3.65 5.58
CA ALA A 278 5.91 2.95 4.70
C ALA A 278 7.38 3.30 5.00
N GLY A 279 7.67 4.58 5.32
CA GLY A 279 9.00 5.03 5.73
C GLY A 279 9.49 4.43 7.05
N MET A 280 8.62 3.81 7.84
CA MET A 280 8.96 3.14 9.11
C MET A 280 8.95 1.62 8.97
N VAL A 281 7.87 1.04 8.42
CA VAL A 281 7.70 -0.42 8.39
C VAL A 281 8.62 -1.11 7.38
N TYR A 282 9.09 -0.42 6.34
CA TYR A 282 10.03 -0.98 5.36
C TYR A 282 11.51 -0.70 5.67
N ARG A 283 11.84 -0.18 6.87
CA ARG A 283 13.24 -0.06 7.32
C ARG A 283 13.86 -1.42 7.61
N PRO A 284 15.20 -1.55 7.37
CA PRO A 284 16.15 -0.63 6.76
C PRO A 284 15.95 -0.45 5.25
N THR A 285 16.50 0.63 4.67
CA THR A 285 16.51 0.81 3.21
C THR A 285 17.53 -0.13 2.59
N ARG A 286 17.15 -0.86 1.54
CA ARG A 286 17.98 -1.82 0.81
C ARG A 286 17.84 -1.55 -0.68
N GLU A 287 18.97 -1.48 -1.37
CA GLU A 287 19.05 -1.21 -2.80
C GLU A 287 19.30 -2.53 -3.56
N ARG A 288 18.76 -2.66 -4.75
CA ARG A 288 19.07 -3.74 -5.70
C ARG A 288 20.26 -3.31 -6.54
N ASP A 289 21.15 -4.25 -6.85
CA ASP A 289 22.32 -4.02 -7.69
C ASP A 289 21.92 -3.51 -9.09
N VAL A 290 22.69 -2.55 -9.62
CA VAL A 290 22.37 -1.89 -10.88
C VAL A 290 22.51 -2.82 -12.08
N GLU A 291 23.48 -3.75 -12.09
CA GLU A 291 23.65 -4.72 -13.18
C GLU A 291 22.47 -5.71 -13.19
N LYS A 292 22.01 -6.14 -12.00
CA LYS A 292 20.81 -6.97 -11.92
C LYS A 292 19.56 -6.24 -12.45
N LEU A 293 19.42 -4.96 -12.16
CA LEU A 293 18.32 -4.16 -12.71
C LEU A 293 18.38 -4.02 -14.23
N LYS A 294 19.56 -3.86 -14.82
CA LYS A 294 19.77 -3.82 -16.28
C LYS A 294 19.36 -5.15 -16.94
N GLU A 295 19.75 -6.27 -16.32
CA GLU A 295 19.37 -7.62 -16.76
C GLU A 295 17.84 -7.80 -16.74
N LEU A 296 17.21 -7.52 -15.58
CA LEU A 296 15.77 -7.62 -15.38
C LEU A 296 14.98 -6.75 -16.37
N ALA A 297 15.40 -5.49 -16.57
CA ALA A 297 14.77 -4.60 -17.55
C ALA A 297 14.75 -5.21 -18.95
N THR A 298 15.90 -5.73 -19.39
CA THR A 298 16.06 -6.35 -20.71
C THR A 298 15.14 -7.57 -20.86
N HIS A 299 15.13 -8.47 -19.87
CA HIS A 299 14.30 -9.67 -19.89
C HIS A 299 12.82 -9.35 -19.87
N MET A 300 12.38 -8.46 -18.96
CA MET A 300 10.97 -8.12 -18.82
C MET A 300 10.42 -7.41 -20.06
N LEU A 301 11.13 -6.42 -20.62
CA LEU A 301 10.72 -5.76 -21.87
C LEU A 301 10.61 -6.74 -23.04
N ARG A 302 11.56 -7.67 -23.15
CA ARG A 302 11.54 -8.72 -24.18
C ARG A 302 10.37 -9.69 -24.02
N ASN A 303 10.08 -10.08 -22.77
CA ASN A 303 9.08 -11.10 -22.46
C ASN A 303 7.64 -10.57 -22.40
N THR A 304 7.45 -9.26 -22.34
CA THR A 304 6.11 -8.63 -22.27
C THR A 304 5.74 -7.82 -23.50
N GLY A 305 6.73 -7.22 -24.16
CA GLY A 305 6.51 -6.31 -25.27
C GLY A 305 6.03 -4.89 -24.84
N HIS A 306 6.08 -4.57 -23.53
CA HIS A 306 5.76 -3.22 -23.06
C HIS A 306 6.73 -2.19 -23.63
N ASP A 307 6.24 -0.96 -23.81
CA ASP A 307 6.98 0.22 -24.27
C ASP A 307 7.21 1.26 -23.16
N GLU A 308 6.86 0.92 -21.92
CA GLU A 308 7.10 1.77 -20.74
C GLU A 308 7.71 0.94 -19.60
N ILE A 309 8.68 1.57 -18.89
CA ILE A 309 9.32 1.03 -17.70
C ILE A 309 9.24 2.02 -16.55
N SER A 310 8.85 1.56 -15.37
CA SER A 310 8.74 2.37 -14.16
C SER A 310 9.78 1.93 -13.13
N LEU A 311 10.53 2.88 -12.58
CA LEU A 311 11.49 2.64 -11.50
C LEU A 311 10.79 2.82 -10.14
N SER A 312 10.36 1.70 -9.54
CA SER A 312 9.56 1.70 -8.31
C SER A 312 10.42 1.75 -7.06
N SER A 313 10.08 2.71 -6.19
CA SER A 313 10.61 2.81 -4.82
C SER A 313 9.80 3.82 -4.02
N LEU A 314 10.05 3.93 -2.70
CA LEU A 314 9.50 5.00 -1.86
C LEU A 314 10.20 6.36 -2.08
N SER A 315 11.37 6.38 -2.70
CA SER A 315 12.13 7.60 -3.02
C SER A 315 13.18 7.29 -4.09
N SER A 316 12.77 7.32 -5.35
CA SER A 316 13.63 6.93 -6.48
C SER A 316 14.88 7.81 -6.60
N SER A 317 14.77 9.09 -6.24
CA SER A 317 15.89 10.03 -6.23
C SER A 317 17.01 9.68 -5.23
N ASP A 318 16.71 8.87 -4.21
CA ASP A 318 17.68 8.49 -3.18
C ASP A 318 18.44 7.19 -3.53
N TYR A 319 18.08 6.51 -4.64
CA TYR A 319 18.79 5.34 -5.14
C TYR A 319 20.19 5.72 -5.63
N SER A 320 21.22 5.01 -5.17
CA SER A 320 22.63 5.41 -5.34
C SER A 320 23.10 5.39 -6.79
N HIS A 321 22.53 4.53 -7.64
CA HIS A 321 22.92 4.35 -9.05
C HIS A 321 21.86 4.83 -10.04
N LEU A 322 20.96 5.76 -9.64
CA LEU A 322 19.87 6.23 -10.50
C LEU A 322 20.36 6.79 -11.86
N PRO A 323 21.37 7.68 -11.91
CA PRO A 323 21.85 8.23 -13.19
C PRO A 323 22.40 7.16 -14.15
N GLU A 324 23.13 6.19 -13.61
CA GLU A 324 23.68 5.07 -14.39
C GLU A 324 22.58 4.21 -14.99
N LEU A 325 21.59 3.82 -14.17
CA LEU A 325 20.46 3.00 -14.62
C LEU A 325 19.64 3.74 -15.69
N VAL A 326 19.32 5.02 -15.49
CA VAL A 326 18.55 5.81 -16.46
C VAL A 326 19.30 5.94 -17.79
N ASN A 327 20.60 6.23 -17.77
CA ASN A 327 21.39 6.30 -19.00
C ASN A 327 21.38 4.96 -19.74
N TYR A 328 21.60 3.85 -19.04
CA TYR A 328 21.53 2.52 -19.66
C TYR A 328 20.17 2.25 -20.33
N LEU A 329 19.07 2.56 -19.64
CA LEU A 329 17.72 2.33 -20.20
C LEU A 329 17.46 3.19 -21.44
N ILE A 330 17.96 4.41 -21.48
CA ILE A 330 17.85 5.29 -22.65
C ILE A 330 18.69 4.75 -23.81
N ASP A 331 19.94 4.36 -23.56
CA ASP A 331 20.88 3.93 -24.59
C ASP A 331 20.55 2.53 -25.15
N SER A 332 19.99 1.66 -24.31
CA SER A 332 19.69 0.25 -24.70
C SER A 332 18.36 0.07 -25.43
N CYS A 333 17.50 1.09 -25.43
CA CYS A 333 16.16 1.01 -26.01
C CYS A 333 15.86 2.06 -27.10
N PRO A 334 16.84 2.55 -27.90
CA PRO A 334 16.63 3.67 -28.83
C PRO A 334 15.67 3.32 -29.98
N GLU A 335 15.64 2.06 -30.42
CA GLU A 335 14.82 1.62 -31.56
C GLU A 335 13.35 1.33 -31.18
N LYS A 336 13.05 1.14 -29.89
CA LYS A 336 11.71 0.77 -29.39
C LYS A 336 10.93 1.91 -28.78
N GLY A 337 11.56 3.08 -28.57
CA GLY A 337 10.89 4.25 -27.96
C GLY A 337 10.35 3.96 -26.55
N VAL A 338 11.09 3.21 -25.72
CA VAL A 338 10.67 2.85 -24.36
C VAL A 338 10.64 4.10 -23.48
N ASN A 339 9.49 4.37 -22.89
CA ASN A 339 9.31 5.47 -21.96
C ASN A 339 9.76 5.08 -20.54
N ILE A 340 10.46 5.98 -19.85
CA ILE A 340 10.87 5.77 -18.47
C ILE A 340 9.98 6.61 -17.55
N SER A 341 9.40 5.99 -16.53
CA SER A 341 8.58 6.63 -15.50
C SER A 341 9.28 6.61 -14.14
N LEU A 342 9.34 7.76 -13.48
CA LEU A 342 9.93 7.96 -12.14
C LEU A 342 8.84 8.45 -11.17
N PRO A 343 7.99 7.55 -10.64
CA PRO A 343 6.78 7.96 -9.90
C PRO A 343 7.08 8.64 -8.56
N SER A 344 8.21 8.35 -7.93
CA SER A 344 8.57 8.85 -6.59
C SER A 344 9.73 9.83 -6.61
N LEU A 345 9.77 10.70 -7.63
CA LEU A 345 10.78 11.73 -7.74
C LEU A 345 10.53 12.85 -6.72
N ARG A 346 11.56 13.21 -5.96
CA ARG A 346 11.50 14.34 -5.03
C ARG A 346 11.92 15.63 -5.72
N ILE A 347 11.32 16.74 -5.31
CA ILE A 347 11.62 18.05 -5.89
C ILE A 347 13.07 18.52 -5.63
N ASP A 348 13.66 18.14 -4.48
CA ASP A 348 15.03 18.47 -4.09
C ASP A 348 16.10 17.70 -4.88
N ALA A 349 15.71 16.62 -5.56
CA ALA A 349 16.59 15.85 -6.43
C ALA A 349 16.22 15.99 -7.92
N PHE A 350 15.43 17.00 -8.25
CA PHE A 350 15.04 17.29 -9.62
C PHE A 350 16.27 17.75 -10.42
N SER A 351 16.76 16.87 -11.29
CA SER A 351 17.83 17.16 -12.24
C SER A 351 17.24 17.34 -13.63
N LEU A 352 17.39 18.53 -14.21
CA LEU A 352 16.98 18.80 -15.59
C LEU A 352 17.63 17.82 -16.57
N ASP A 353 18.90 17.44 -16.34
CA ASP A 353 19.62 16.51 -17.21
C ASP A 353 18.99 15.11 -17.25
N VAL A 354 18.57 14.59 -16.09
CA VAL A 354 17.87 13.30 -16.02
C VAL A 354 16.47 13.41 -16.60
N MET A 355 15.75 14.47 -16.26
CA MET A 355 14.36 14.65 -16.68
C MET A 355 14.22 15.01 -18.16
N SER A 356 15.12 15.78 -18.74
CA SER A 356 15.11 16.09 -20.18
C SER A 356 15.31 14.82 -21.01
N LYS A 357 16.20 13.94 -20.58
CA LYS A 357 16.46 12.66 -21.23
C LYS A 357 15.26 11.70 -21.14
N VAL A 358 14.58 11.68 -19.98
CA VAL A 358 13.43 10.79 -19.73
C VAL A 358 12.15 11.27 -20.45
N GLN A 359 12.02 12.58 -20.73
CA GLN A 359 10.75 13.17 -21.20
C GLN A 359 10.77 13.72 -22.63
N ASP A 360 11.76 13.42 -23.44
CA ASP A 360 11.78 13.84 -24.85
C ASP A 360 10.57 13.31 -25.65
N ILE A 361 9.84 12.32 -25.11
CA ILE A 361 8.75 11.64 -25.81
C ILE A 361 7.36 12.15 -25.39
N LYS A 362 7.14 12.54 -24.10
CA LYS A 362 5.82 13.04 -23.67
C LYS A 362 5.91 13.86 -22.37
N LYS A 363 5.76 15.18 -22.45
CA LYS A 363 5.70 16.07 -21.27
C LYS A 363 4.36 15.89 -20.54
N SER A 364 4.34 15.05 -19.49
CA SER A 364 3.22 14.92 -18.55
C SER A 364 3.29 16.00 -17.45
N SER A 365 2.25 16.13 -16.62
CA SER A 365 2.31 17.01 -15.45
C SER A 365 3.34 16.49 -14.44
N LEU A 366 4.14 17.39 -13.86
CA LEU A 366 5.02 17.06 -12.75
C LEU A 366 4.23 17.02 -11.44
N THR A 367 4.54 16.03 -10.61
CA THR A 367 3.90 15.86 -9.31
C THR A 367 4.95 16.02 -8.21
N PHE A 368 4.68 16.90 -7.27
CA PHE A 368 5.51 17.12 -6.10
C PHE A 368 4.67 16.99 -4.83
N ALA A 369 5.30 16.56 -3.75
CA ALA A 369 4.65 16.36 -2.46
C ALA A 369 5.32 17.20 -1.36
N PRO A 370 5.04 18.51 -1.26
CA PRO A 370 5.47 19.33 -0.14
C PRO A 370 4.86 18.86 1.18
N GLU A 371 3.67 18.25 1.15
CA GLU A 371 2.83 17.75 2.24
C GLU A 371 2.27 18.83 3.16
N ALA A 372 2.95 19.96 3.32
CA ALA A 372 2.48 21.09 4.13
C ALA A 372 2.82 22.42 3.47
N GLY A 373 1.95 23.41 3.64
CA GLY A 373 2.09 24.74 3.05
C GLY A 373 3.18 25.59 3.70
N SER A 374 3.34 25.51 5.01
CA SER A 374 4.32 26.30 5.77
C SER A 374 5.63 25.55 6.01
N GLN A 375 6.74 26.29 6.16
CA GLN A 375 8.03 25.71 6.55
C GLN A 375 7.96 25.10 7.95
N ARG A 376 7.23 25.74 8.87
CA ARG A 376 7.01 25.23 10.21
C ARG A 376 6.42 23.81 10.17
N MET A 377 5.33 23.61 9.43
CA MET A 377 4.69 22.32 9.32
C MET A 377 5.57 21.29 8.59
N ARG A 378 6.33 21.68 7.58
CA ARG A 378 7.31 20.77 6.96
C ARG A 378 8.40 20.30 7.96
N ASN A 379 8.77 21.15 8.92
CA ASN A 379 9.68 20.76 10.02
C ASN A 379 8.98 19.81 11.01
N VAL A 380 7.72 20.10 11.41
CA VAL A 380 6.91 19.21 12.27
C VAL A 380 6.82 17.80 11.70
N ILE A 381 6.49 17.66 10.42
CA ILE A 381 6.37 16.36 9.75
C ILE A 381 7.73 15.77 9.31
N ASN A 382 8.82 16.49 9.55
CA ASN A 382 10.18 16.10 9.13
C ASN A 382 10.30 15.80 7.62
N LYS A 383 9.66 16.63 6.78
CA LYS A 383 9.70 16.42 5.31
C LYS A 383 11.08 16.71 4.71
N GLY A 384 11.88 17.57 5.37
CA GLY A 384 13.24 17.91 4.92
C GLY A 384 13.27 18.70 3.60
N LEU A 385 12.23 19.51 3.33
CA LEU A 385 12.14 20.39 2.18
C LEU A 385 11.99 21.85 2.65
N THR A 386 12.84 22.73 2.14
CA THR A 386 12.68 24.18 2.33
C THR A 386 11.79 24.79 1.25
N GLU A 387 11.20 25.94 1.52
CA GLU A 387 10.41 26.66 0.52
C GLU A 387 11.29 27.03 -0.69
N GLU A 388 12.53 27.46 -0.43
CA GLU A 388 13.50 27.80 -1.48
C GLU A 388 13.75 26.62 -2.43
N VAL A 389 13.97 25.41 -1.90
CA VAL A 389 14.18 24.19 -2.70
C VAL A 389 12.94 23.84 -3.53
N ILE A 390 11.73 24.05 -2.98
CA ILE A 390 10.49 23.81 -3.70
C ILE A 390 10.36 24.80 -4.88
N LEU A 391 10.62 26.07 -4.65
CA LEU A 391 10.51 27.12 -5.67
C LEU A 391 11.60 26.98 -6.76
N ASP A 392 12.82 26.61 -6.38
CA ASP A 392 13.91 26.33 -7.32
C ASP A 392 13.58 25.12 -8.21
N GLY A 393 13.11 24.02 -7.62
CA GLY A 393 12.72 22.83 -8.38
C GLY A 393 11.55 23.09 -9.34
N ALA A 394 10.54 23.84 -8.91
CA ALA A 394 9.44 24.26 -9.78
C ALA A 394 9.90 25.21 -10.90
N GLY A 395 10.78 26.16 -10.58
CA GLY A 395 11.39 27.08 -11.56
C GLY A 395 12.16 26.34 -12.64
N LYS A 396 13.04 25.42 -12.26
CA LYS A 396 13.78 24.56 -13.19
C LYS A 396 12.84 23.74 -14.09
N ALA A 397 11.75 23.22 -13.52
CA ALA A 397 10.75 22.50 -14.32
C ALA A 397 10.12 23.42 -15.38
N PHE A 398 9.75 24.63 -15.01
CA PHE A 398 9.16 25.61 -15.95
C PHE A 398 10.15 26.05 -17.04
N GLU A 399 11.41 26.27 -16.69
CA GLU A 399 12.49 26.53 -17.64
C GLU A 399 12.69 25.35 -18.61
N GLY A 400 12.52 24.11 -18.12
CA GLY A 400 12.50 22.91 -18.94
C GLY A 400 11.27 22.75 -19.82
N GLY A 401 10.31 23.70 -19.77
CA GLY A 401 9.13 23.77 -20.64
C GLY A 401 7.87 23.09 -20.08
N TRP A 402 7.85 22.69 -18.80
CA TRP A 402 6.61 22.30 -18.15
C TRP A 402 5.74 23.52 -17.84
N ASN A 403 4.45 23.34 -17.85
CA ASN A 403 3.47 24.37 -17.46
C ASN A 403 2.39 23.82 -16.53
N LYS A 404 2.47 22.53 -16.16
CA LYS A 404 1.51 21.84 -15.29
C LYS A 404 2.25 21.22 -14.11
N VAL A 405 1.86 21.62 -12.89
CA VAL A 405 2.41 21.09 -11.65
C VAL A 405 1.25 20.65 -10.76
N LYS A 406 1.37 19.43 -10.21
CA LYS A 406 0.46 18.92 -9.18
C LYS A 406 1.20 18.87 -7.84
N LEU A 407 0.59 19.44 -6.81
CA LEU A 407 1.12 19.52 -5.45
C LEU A 407 0.23 18.71 -4.51
N TYR A 408 0.84 17.82 -3.74
CA TYR A 408 0.13 17.09 -2.69
C TYR A 408 0.39 17.72 -1.33
N PHE A 409 -0.70 17.87 -0.55
CA PHE A 409 -0.72 18.37 0.81
C PHE A 409 -1.56 17.47 1.71
N MET A 410 -1.36 17.60 3.03
CA MET A 410 -2.23 17.04 4.06
C MET A 410 -2.84 18.15 4.90
N LEU A 411 -4.10 17.95 5.32
CA LEU A 411 -4.80 18.76 6.32
C LEU A 411 -5.04 17.94 7.59
N GLY A 412 -5.04 18.59 8.72
CA GLY A 412 -5.26 17.96 10.02
C GLY A 412 -3.99 17.41 10.67
N LEU A 413 -2.83 17.87 10.24
CA LEU A 413 -1.54 17.49 10.83
C LEU A 413 -1.44 17.94 12.30
N PRO A 414 -0.73 17.21 13.16
CA PRO A 414 -0.51 17.61 14.54
C PRO A 414 0.09 19.03 14.65
N THR A 415 -0.42 19.85 15.56
CA THR A 415 -0.03 21.24 15.80
C THR A 415 -0.34 22.24 14.68
N GLU A 416 -1.10 21.84 13.65
CA GLU A 416 -1.47 22.68 12.51
C GLU A 416 -2.31 23.89 12.94
N THR A 417 -1.93 25.07 12.47
CA THR A 417 -2.63 26.34 12.69
C THR A 417 -3.32 26.82 11.41
N GLU A 418 -4.22 27.81 11.52
CA GLU A 418 -4.88 28.41 10.36
C GLU A 418 -3.88 29.04 9.38
N ASP A 419 -2.79 29.62 9.86
CA ASP A 419 -1.74 30.18 9.01
C ASP A 419 -1.01 29.08 8.22
N ASP A 420 -0.81 27.91 8.82
CA ASP A 420 -0.23 26.76 8.12
C ASP A 420 -1.15 26.26 7.00
N ILE A 421 -2.46 26.23 7.25
CA ILE A 421 -3.50 25.85 6.29
C ILE A 421 -3.51 26.84 5.11
N LYS A 422 -3.52 28.15 5.38
CA LYS A 422 -3.42 29.21 4.37
C LYS A 422 -2.10 29.14 3.59
N GLY A 423 -1.03 28.67 4.23
CA GLY A 423 0.27 28.44 3.61
C GLY A 423 0.22 27.54 2.38
N ILE A 424 -0.78 26.66 2.25
CA ILE A 424 -0.99 25.83 1.04
C ILE A 424 -1.28 26.72 -0.19
N ALA A 425 -2.19 27.68 -0.03
CA ALA A 425 -2.52 28.63 -1.08
C ALA A 425 -1.35 29.57 -1.41
N HIS A 426 -0.64 30.05 -0.37
CA HIS A 426 0.53 30.91 -0.54
C HIS A 426 1.68 30.22 -1.26
N LEU A 427 1.96 28.93 -0.95
CA LEU A 427 2.99 28.18 -1.65
C LEU A 427 2.62 27.96 -3.13
N ALA A 428 1.36 27.63 -3.41
CA ALA A 428 0.87 27.48 -4.77
C ALA A 428 0.97 28.80 -5.56
N GLU A 429 0.67 29.95 -4.92
CA GLU A 429 0.82 31.29 -5.50
C GLU A 429 2.28 31.59 -5.86
N LYS A 430 3.22 31.38 -4.93
CA LYS A 430 4.66 31.58 -5.17
C LYS A 430 5.17 30.73 -6.33
N ILE A 431 4.67 29.50 -6.46
CA ILE A 431 5.01 28.65 -7.63
C ILE A 431 4.43 29.24 -8.92
N ALA A 432 3.21 29.79 -8.89
CA ALA A 432 2.64 30.46 -10.06
C ALA A 432 3.44 31.71 -10.43
N GLU A 433 3.87 32.50 -9.43
CA GLU A 433 4.75 33.68 -9.64
C GLU A 433 6.04 33.26 -10.35
N ARG A 434 6.72 32.17 -9.93
CA ARG A 434 7.92 31.65 -10.58
C ARG A 434 7.68 31.32 -12.07
N TYR A 435 6.51 30.78 -12.44
CA TYR A 435 6.16 30.58 -13.84
C TYR A 435 6.05 31.92 -14.59
N TYR A 436 5.44 32.92 -13.99
CA TYR A 436 5.21 34.22 -14.63
C TYR A 436 6.44 35.11 -14.67
N GLU A 437 7.53 34.77 -13.96
CA GLU A 437 8.85 35.40 -14.15
C GLU A 437 9.48 35.08 -15.54
N ILE A 438 9.11 33.94 -16.16
CA ILE A 438 9.55 33.57 -17.49
C ILE A 438 8.98 34.57 -18.52
N PRO A 439 9.77 35.09 -19.46
CA PRO A 439 9.28 35.95 -20.51
C PRO A 439 8.12 35.33 -21.29
N LYS A 440 7.13 36.15 -21.66
CA LYS A 440 5.85 35.65 -22.22
C LYS A 440 6.05 34.83 -23.51
N ASP A 441 7.02 35.18 -24.31
CA ASP A 441 7.40 34.54 -25.58
C ASP A 441 8.12 33.18 -25.37
N GLN A 442 8.63 32.93 -24.17
CA GLN A 442 9.30 31.69 -23.78
C GLN A 442 8.42 30.75 -23.00
N ARG A 443 7.18 31.16 -22.64
CA ARG A 443 6.24 30.34 -21.87
C ARG A 443 5.59 29.28 -22.74
N ASN A 444 5.53 28.04 -22.20
CA ASN A 444 4.81 26.96 -22.85
C ASN A 444 3.33 26.92 -22.39
N GLY A 445 2.51 27.80 -22.98
CA GLY A 445 1.06 27.84 -22.70
C GLY A 445 0.69 28.53 -21.38
N LYS A 446 -0.41 28.07 -20.75
CA LYS A 446 -0.93 28.64 -19.49
C LYS A 446 -0.40 27.84 -18.29
N CYS A 447 -0.01 28.54 -17.23
CA CYS A 447 0.32 27.93 -15.95
C CYS A 447 -0.90 27.20 -15.38
N GLN A 448 -0.71 25.95 -14.94
CA GLN A 448 -1.73 25.13 -14.30
C GLN A 448 -1.12 24.47 -13.06
N ILE A 449 -1.54 24.90 -11.89
CA ILE A 449 -1.14 24.32 -10.61
C ILE A 449 -2.37 23.65 -10.00
N THR A 450 -2.25 22.37 -9.68
CA THR A 450 -3.27 21.66 -8.94
C THR A 450 -2.75 21.39 -7.54
N ALA A 451 -3.32 22.08 -6.55
CA ALA A 451 -3.10 21.77 -5.14
C ALA A 451 -4.14 20.73 -4.70
N SER A 452 -3.69 19.56 -4.28
CA SER A 452 -4.55 18.45 -3.86
C SER A 452 -4.26 18.13 -2.39
N SER A 453 -5.28 18.21 -1.53
CA SER A 453 -5.15 17.87 -0.12
C SER A 453 -5.79 16.51 0.17
N SER A 454 -5.06 15.63 0.86
CA SER A 454 -5.60 14.50 1.59
C SER A 454 -5.78 14.88 3.07
N PHE A 455 -6.52 14.06 3.80
CA PHE A 455 -6.70 14.25 5.23
C PHE A 455 -5.73 13.37 6.01
N PHE A 456 -5.14 13.92 7.06
CA PHE A 456 -4.15 13.20 7.85
C PHE A 456 -4.80 12.07 8.66
N ILE A 457 -4.25 10.89 8.52
CA ILE A 457 -4.63 9.69 9.27
C ILE A 457 -3.42 9.21 10.06
N PRO A 458 -3.50 9.14 11.39
CA PRO A 458 -2.43 8.61 12.23
C PRO A 458 -2.27 7.10 12.01
N LYS A 459 -1.29 6.67 11.24
CA LYS A 459 -1.06 5.25 10.94
C LYS A 459 -0.21 4.55 12.02
N PRO A 460 -0.42 3.23 12.23
CA PRO A 460 0.41 2.40 13.10
C PRO A 460 1.90 2.52 12.81
N PHE A 461 2.72 2.38 13.84
CA PHE A 461 4.19 2.44 13.76
C PHE A 461 4.78 3.75 13.21
N THR A 462 4.01 4.83 13.22
CA THR A 462 4.55 6.17 12.91
C THR A 462 4.77 6.97 14.21
N PRO A 463 5.65 7.98 14.21
CA PRO A 463 5.73 8.94 15.32
C PRO A 463 4.38 9.60 15.66
N PHE A 464 3.49 9.69 14.66
CA PHE A 464 2.16 10.31 14.82
C PHE A 464 1.06 9.32 15.20
N GLN A 465 1.37 8.06 15.50
CA GLN A 465 0.36 7.05 15.87
C GLN A 465 -0.46 7.40 17.12
N TRP A 466 0.04 8.28 17.97
CA TRP A 466 -0.66 8.77 19.18
C TRP A 466 -1.51 10.01 18.93
N ALA A 467 -1.29 10.72 17.81
CA ALA A 467 -2.01 11.94 17.48
C ALA A 467 -3.52 11.68 17.30
N PRO A 468 -4.39 12.66 17.64
CA PRO A 468 -5.78 12.62 17.25
C PRO A 468 -5.92 12.83 15.74
N MET A 469 -6.96 12.27 15.15
CA MET A 469 -7.42 12.61 13.81
C MET A 469 -8.54 13.65 13.90
N ASN A 470 -8.63 14.55 12.94
CA ASN A 470 -9.75 15.46 12.87
C ASN A 470 -11.07 14.74 12.53
N THR A 471 -12.18 15.29 12.99
CA THR A 471 -13.52 14.89 12.58
C THR A 471 -13.80 15.29 11.12
N GLU A 472 -14.82 14.69 10.51
CA GLU A 472 -15.27 15.03 9.14
C GLU A 472 -15.51 16.55 9.01
N ARG A 473 -16.18 17.16 9.99
CA ARG A 473 -16.47 18.60 9.99
C ARG A 473 -15.20 19.45 10.04
N GLU A 474 -14.27 19.14 10.93
CA GLU A 474 -13.01 19.88 11.05
C GLU A 474 -12.18 19.81 9.75
N PHE A 475 -12.18 18.66 9.08
CA PHE A 475 -11.52 18.51 7.78
C PHE A 475 -12.16 19.40 6.71
N LEU A 476 -13.49 19.43 6.63
CA LEU A 476 -14.21 20.25 5.67
C LEU A 476 -14.05 21.75 5.95
N ASP A 477 -14.05 22.16 7.23
CA ASP A 477 -13.80 23.53 7.64
C ASP A 477 -12.38 23.97 7.22
N LYS A 478 -11.36 23.13 7.42
CA LYS A 478 -9.98 23.39 6.97
C LYS A 478 -9.86 23.46 5.45
N ALA A 479 -10.51 22.57 4.72
CA ALA A 479 -10.54 22.61 3.26
C ALA A 479 -11.22 23.89 2.74
N ALA A 480 -12.25 24.37 3.43
CA ALA A 480 -12.92 25.64 3.10
C ALA A 480 -11.98 26.84 3.28
N ILE A 481 -11.14 26.85 4.33
CA ILE A 481 -10.11 27.89 4.55
C ILE A 481 -9.14 27.91 3.36
N VAL A 482 -8.58 26.77 2.95
CA VAL A 482 -7.67 26.72 1.79
C VAL A 482 -8.36 27.24 0.53
N LYS A 483 -9.61 26.82 0.29
CA LYS A 483 -10.39 27.23 -0.90
C LYS A 483 -10.66 28.74 -0.92
N ALA A 484 -10.95 29.34 0.24
CA ALA A 484 -11.13 30.78 0.36
C ALA A 484 -9.82 31.52 0.10
N GLU A 485 -8.71 31.05 0.69
CA GLU A 485 -7.40 31.66 0.54
C GLU A 485 -6.88 31.58 -0.90
N VAL A 486 -7.07 30.46 -1.61
CA VAL A 486 -6.74 30.34 -3.05
C VAL A 486 -7.49 31.39 -3.88
N ARG A 487 -8.76 31.66 -3.56
CA ARG A 487 -9.56 32.68 -4.27
C ARG A 487 -9.06 34.11 -4.03
N ALA A 488 -8.34 34.34 -2.94
CA ALA A 488 -7.77 35.64 -2.59
C ALA A 488 -6.43 35.90 -3.30
N GLN A 489 -5.79 34.85 -3.89
CA GLN A 489 -4.49 34.99 -4.53
C GLN A 489 -4.57 35.71 -5.88
N LEU A 490 -3.48 36.38 -6.26
CA LEU A 490 -3.36 37.13 -7.51
C LEU A 490 -3.52 36.21 -8.74
N ASN A 491 -2.84 35.07 -8.71
CA ASN A 491 -2.83 34.07 -9.80
C ASN A 491 -3.87 32.96 -9.62
N GLN A 492 -4.98 33.25 -8.89
CA GLN A 492 -6.03 32.24 -8.60
C GLN A 492 -6.54 31.47 -9.82
N LYS A 493 -6.53 32.09 -11.01
CA LYS A 493 -6.96 31.43 -12.27
C LYS A 493 -6.00 30.34 -12.75
N SER A 494 -4.78 30.32 -12.24
CA SER A 494 -3.78 29.31 -12.51
C SER A 494 -3.78 28.19 -11.46
N ILE A 495 -4.51 28.35 -10.35
CA ILE A 495 -4.51 27.43 -9.21
C ILE A 495 -5.87 26.75 -9.11
N ARG A 496 -5.87 25.41 -9.20
CA ARG A 496 -7.03 24.56 -8.89
C ARG A 496 -6.80 23.88 -7.56
N TYR A 497 -7.74 24.01 -6.63
CA TYR A 497 -7.72 23.29 -5.36
C TYR A 497 -8.75 22.17 -5.35
N ILE A 498 -8.32 20.96 -4.95
CA ILE A 498 -9.15 19.77 -4.77
C ILE A 498 -8.76 19.09 -3.45
N TYR A 499 -9.67 18.31 -2.88
CA TYR A 499 -9.43 17.52 -1.67
C TYR A 499 -10.22 16.22 -1.72
N HIS A 500 -9.83 15.25 -0.88
CA HIS A 500 -10.44 13.94 -0.78
C HIS A 500 -11.74 13.96 0.05
N GLU A 501 -12.53 12.91 0.01
CA GLU A 501 -13.73 12.75 0.81
C GLU A 501 -13.39 12.57 2.29
N ALA A 502 -14.02 13.37 3.15
CA ALA A 502 -13.72 13.41 4.58
C ALA A 502 -14.32 12.21 5.34
N ASP A 503 -15.48 11.74 4.93
CA ASP A 503 -16.17 10.59 5.52
C ASP A 503 -15.42 9.28 5.21
N ILE A 504 -14.96 9.08 3.98
CA ILE A 504 -14.09 7.95 3.59
C ILE A 504 -12.79 7.98 4.42
N SER A 505 -12.18 9.16 4.60
CA SER A 505 -10.97 9.32 5.41
C SER A 505 -11.20 8.99 6.89
N LEU A 506 -12.36 9.35 7.45
CA LEU A 506 -12.73 9.00 8.81
C LEU A 506 -12.87 7.49 9.01
N LEU A 507 -13.53 6.81 8.06
CA LEU A 507 -13.64 5.36 8.06
C LEU A 507 -12.25 4.69 7.94
N GLU A 508 -11.40 5.18 7.05
CA GLU A 508 -10.01 4.68 6.96
C GLU A 508 -9.27 4.81 8.28
N GLY A 509 -9.44 5.95 8.98
CA GLY A 509 -8.86 6.16 10.31
C GLY A 509 -9.37 5.16 11.36
N PHE A 510 -10.66 4.84 11.34
CA PHE A 510 -11.25 3.80 12.18
C PHE A 510 -10.64 2.43 11.90
N LEU A 511 -10.58 2.01 10.64
CA LEU A 511 -10.04 0.71 10.23
C LEU A 511 -8.54 0.61 10.50
N ALA A 512 -7.76 1.66 10.24
CA ALA A 512 -6.31 1.65 10.44
C ALA A 512 -5.90 1.60 11.92
N ARG A 513 -6.71 2.17 12.82
CA ARG A 513 -6.40 2.33 14.25
C ARG A 513 -7.23 1.42 15.16
N GLY A 514 -8.11 0.63 14.58
CA GLY A 514 -9.03 -0.25 15.30
C GLY A 514 -8.35 -1.41 16.01
N ASP A 515 -9.11 -2.05 16.86
CA ASP A 515 -8.77 -3.31 17.51
C ASP A 515 -9.70 -4.44 17.03
N ARG A 516 -9.63 -5.62 17.69
CA ARG A 516 -10.39 -6.81 17.29
C ARG A 516 -11.91 -6.64 17.35
N LYS A 517 -12.44 -5.72 18.17
CA LYS A 517 -13.87 -5.42 18.24
C LYS A 517 -14.41 -4.81 16.94
N CYS A 518 -13.55 -4.13 16.18
CA CYS A 518 -13.94 -3.51 14.91
C CYS A 518 -14.41 -4.53 13.87
N ALA A 519 -14.02 -5.80 14.00
CA ALA A 519 -14.46 -6.87 13.09
C ALA A 519 -16.00 -7.02 13.04
N GLU A 520 -16.69 -6.82 14.17
CA GLU A 520 -18.16 -6.88 14.19
C GLU A 520 -18.79 -5.75 13.35
N VAL A 521 -18.23 -4.54 13.41
CA VAL A 521 -18.70 -3.42 12.59
C VAL A 521 -18.49 -3.72 11.10
N ILE A 522 -17.30 -4.22 10.75
CA ILE A 522 -16.94 -4.55 9.36
C ILE A 522 -17.90 -5.61 8.80
N GLU A 523 -18.17 -6.67 9.56
CA GLU A 523 -19.10 -7.71 9.14
C GLU A 523 -20.52 -7.18 8.97
N LYS A 524 -21.02 -6.37 9.91
CA LYS A 524 -22.36 -5.80 9.81
C LYS A 524 -22.49 -4.85 8.62
N ALA A 525 -21.48 -3.99 8.36
CA ALA A 525 -21.46 -3.11 7.19
C ALA A 525 -21.48 -3.93 5.90
N TYR A 526 -20.66 -4.98 5.81
CA TYR A 526 -20.65 -5.91 4.67
C TYR A 526 -22.04 -6.55 4.46
N ARG A 527 -22.67 -7.10 5.50
CA ARG A 527 -23.99 -7.72 5.40
C ARG A 527 -25.11 -6.73 5.02
N LYS A 528 -24.88 -5.44 5.21
CA LYS A 528 -25.74 -4.33 4.73
C LYS A 528 -25.40 -3.86 3.31
N GLY A 529 -24.45 -4.51 2.65
CA GLY A 529 -24.08 -4.27 1.26
C GLY A 529 -22.92 -3.31 1.05
N ALA A 530 -22.13 -3.01 2.08
CA ALA A 530 -20.87 -2.29 1.92
C ALA A 530 -19.84 -3.19 1.23
N ILE A 531 -19.47 -2.84 0.01
CA ILE A 531 -18.38 -3.42 -0.79
C ILE A 531 -17.77 -2.30 -1.63
N PHE A 532 -16.51 -2.43 -2.02
CA PHE A 532 -15.78 -1.41 -2.78
C PHE A 532 -15.77 -0.03 -2.12
N ASP A 533 -15.59 0.02 -0.81
CA ASP A 533 -15.61 1.25 -0.01
C ASP A 533 -14.52 2.27 -0.41
N ALA A 534 -13.47 1.84 -1.12
CA ALA A 534 -12.46 2.72 -1.70
C ALA A 534 -12.95 3.48 -2.97
N TRP A 535 -14.11 3.11 -3.52
CA TRP A 535 -14.68 3.70 -4.72
C TRP A 535 -15.85 4.60 -4.32
N SER A 536 -15.73 5.92 -4.49
CA SER A 536 -16.72 6.89 -4.00
C SER A 536 -18.16 6.62 -4.48
N GLU A 537 -18.31 6.07 -5.70
CA GLU A 537 -19.61 5.71 -6.28
C GLU A 537 -20.26 4.48 -5.64
N TYR A 538 -19.50 3.65 -4.95
CA TYR A 538 -19.97 2.44 -4.26
C TYR A 538 -19.92 2.55 -2.74
N PHE A 539 -19.33 3.61 -2.22
CA PHE A 539 -19.23 3.83 -0.77
C PHE A 539 -20.62 3.96 -0.13
N ARG A 540 -20.94 3.05 0.78
CA ARG A 540 -22.22 2.95 1.46
C ARG A 540 -22.12 3.52 2.88
N LYS A 541 -22.10 4.87 2.98
CA LYS A 541 -22.07 5.57 4.28
C LYS A 541 -23.21 5.13 5.20
N ASP A 542 -24.41 4.96 4.66
CA ASP A 542 -25.59 4.47 5.37
C ASP A 542 -25.37 3.10 6.02
N ALA A 543 -24.79 2.15 5.30
CA ALA A 543 -24.49 0.81 5.82
C ALA A 543 -23.49 0.84 6.99
N TRP A 544 -22.48 1.70 6.90
CA TRP A 544 -21.51 1.89 7.98
C TRP A 544 -22.11 2.58 9.20
N GLU A 545 -22.91 3.65 9.02
CA GLU A 545 -23.61 4.34 10.11
C GLU A 545 -24.55 3.41 10.87
N GLU A 546 -25.31 2.58 10.16
CA GLU A 546 -26.16 1.55 10.78
C GLU A 546 -25.33 0.48 11.53
N ALA A 547 -24.20 0.03 10.97
CA ALA A 547 -23.33 -0.94 11.63
C ALA A 547 -22.73 -0.39 12.93
N PHE A 548 -22.31 0.88 12.95
CA PHE A 548 -21.87 1.56 14.17
C PHE A 548 -22.99 1.67 15.21
N ALA A 549 -24.19 2.05 14.77
CA ALA A 549 -25.34 2.17 15.67
C ALA A 549 -25.73 0.82 16.30
N GLU A 550 -25.72 -0.26 15.54
CA GLU A 550 -26.08 -1.61 16.01
C GLU A 550 -25.03 -2.23 16.95
N THR A 551 -23.75 -1.90 16.76
CA THR A 551 -22.67 -2.42 17.61
C THR A 551 -22.42 -1.56 18.85
N GLY A 552 -22.88 -0.31 18.83
CA GLY A 552 -22.56 0.68 19.86
C GLY A 552 -21.09 1.11 19.85
N ILE A 553 -20.34 0.80 18.82
CA ILE A 553 -18.94 1.17 18.69
C ILE A 553 -18.84 2.60 18.20
N ASP A 554 -18.07 3.44 18.94
CA ASP A 554 -17.82 4.83 18.59
C ASP A 554 -16.63 4.95 17.66
N VAL A 555 -16.85 5.41 16.42
CA VAL A 555 -15.80 5.68 15.45
C VAL A 555 -14.77 6.69 15.96
N SER A 556 -15.22 7.68 16.75
CA SER A 556 -14.35 8.72 17.29
C SER A 556 -13.38 8.19 18.35
N PHE A 557 -13.77 7.17 19.10
CA PHE A 557 -12.87 6.50 20.06
C PHE A 557 -11.61 5.94 19.37
N TYR A 558 -11.77 5.34 18.20
CA TYR A 558 -10.65 4.74 17.45
C TYR A 558 -9.90 5.79 16.61
N ALA A 559 -10.62 6.62 15.87
CA ALA A 559 -10.02 7.53 14.91
C ALA A 559 -9.58 8.87 15.54
N CYS A 560 -10.46 9.51 16.33
CA CYS A 560 -10.30 10.94 16.64
C CYS A 560 -9.62 11.22 17.99
N ARG A 561 -9.58 10.27 18.93
CA ARG A 561 -8.94 10.54 20.22
C ARG A 561 -7.42 10.56 20.15
N GLU A 562 -6.79 11.43 20.93
CA GLU A 562 -5.38 11.34 21.26
C GLU A 562 -5.13 10.10 22.15
N ARG A 563 -4.04 9.39 21.90
CA ARG A 563 -3.64 8.20 22.67
C ARG A 563 -2.43 8.52 23.54
N SER A 564 -2.40 7.97 24.76
CA SER A 564 -1.20 8.06 25.59
C SER A 564 -0.05 7.24 25.03
N THR A 565 1.17 7.71 25.21
CA THR A 565 2.38 6.93 24.85
C THR A 565 2.54 5.69 25.73
N ASP A 566 1.87 5.63 26.89
CA ASP A 566 1.88 4.49 27.81
C ASP A 566 0.78 3.46 27.50
N GLU A 567 -0.18 3.83 26.65
CA GLU A 567 -1.25 2.91 26.21
C GLU A 567 -0.69 1.74 25.42
N ILE A 568 -1.28 0.56 25.63
CA ILE A 568 -1.02 -0.61 24.79
C ILE A 568 -1.84 -0.44 23.51
N LEU A 569 -1.14 -0.29 22.39
CA LEU A 569 -1.79 -0.15 21.08
C LEU A 569 -2.09 -1.53 20.47
N PRO A 570 -3.15 -1.67 19.65
CA PRO A 570 -3.53 -2.96 19.06
C PRO A 570 -2.41 -3.67 18.30
N TRP A 571 -1.42 -2.95 17.82
CA TRP A 571 -0.27 -3.46 17.05
C TRP A 571 1.03 -3.59 17.86
N ASP A 572 1.04 -3.29 19.16
CA ASP A 572 2.27 -3.31 19.99
C ASP A 572 2.86 -4.71 20.17
N PHE A 573 2.14 -5.78 19.83
CA PHE A 573 2.65 -7.16 19.84
C PHE A 573 3.57 -7.47 18.64
N LEU A 574 3.63 -6.61 17.64
CA LEU A 574 4.51 -6.75 16.48
C LEU A 574 5.86 -6.09 16.73
N ASP A 575 6.95 -6.77 16.37
CA ASP A 575 8.30 -6.22 16.34
C ASP A 575 8.72 -5.92 14.90
N ILE A 576 8.67 -4.65 14.52
CA ILE A 576 9.07 -4.20 13.20
C ILE A 576 10.52 -3.72 13.13
N GLY A 577 11.29 -3.88 14.23
CA GLY A 577 12.66 -3.39 14.35
C GLY A 577 12.80 -1.88 14.58
N VAL A 578 11.72 -1.10 14.44
CA VAL A 578 11.69 0.32 14.86
C VAL A 578 11.15 0.38 16.28
N THR A 579 11.95 0.94 17.19
CA THR A 579 11.63 0.92 18.63
C THR A 579 10.58 1.96 19.01
N LYS A 580 9.68 1.62 19.96
CA LYS A 580 8.70 2.57 20.53
C LYS A 580 9.41 3.83 21.10
N LYS A 581 10.58 3.66 21.73
CA LYS A 581 11.40 4.76 22.23
C LYS A 581 11.81 5.75 21.12
N PHE A 582 12.15 5.25 19.94
CA PHE A 582 12.45 6.13 18.79
C PHE A 582 11.22 6.88 18.33
N LEU A 583 10.06 6.21 18.21
CA LEU A 583 8.81 6.83 17.78
C LEU A 583 8.39 7.94 18.75
N ILE A 584 8.47 7.70 20.07
CA ILE A 584 8.17 8.71 21.12
C ILE A 584 9.10 9.91 20.97
N ARG A 585 10.42 9.68 20.85
CA ARG A 585 11.37 10.77 20.66
C ARG A 585 11.07 11.62 19.43
N GLU A 586 10.67 11.00 18.33
CA GLU A 586 10.30 11.72 17.11
C GLU A 586 8.94 12.45 17.26
N TRP A 587 8.01 11.92 18.05
CA TRP A 587 6.79 12.61 18.45
C TRP A 587 7.08 13.90 19.24
N GLU A 588 7.96 13.82 20.26
CA GLU A 588 8.39 14.97 21.03
C GLU A 588 9.15 16.02 20.20
N ARG A 589 9.98 15.57 19.25
CA ARG A 589 10.69 16.44 18.30
C ARG A 589 9.72 17.15 17.35
N ALA A 590 8.66 16.50 16.94
CA ALA A 590 7.62 17.12 16.12
C ALA A 590 6.98 18.30 16.84
N GLN A 591 6.61 18.14 18.11
CA GLN A 591 6.04 19.22 18.93
C GLN A 591 7.00 20.40 19.15
N LYS A 592 8.31 20.16 19.03
CA LYS A 592 9.36 21.18 19.12
C LYS A 592 9.85 21.65 17.75
N GLU A 593 9.19 21.24 16.66
CA GLU A 593 9.53 21.59 15.27
C GLU A 593 10.98 21.22 14.87
N THR A 594 11.60 20.32 15.64
CA THR A 594 13.00 19.93 15.46
C THR A 594 13.12 18.86 14.37
N VAL A 595 13.94 19.09 13.36
CA VAL A 595 14.19 18.15 12.27
C VAL A 595 15.17 17.06 12.64
N THR A 596 15.00 15.89 12.02
CA THR A 596 15.90 14.73 12.12
C THR A 596 16.56 14.49 10.77
N PRO A 597 17.88 14.40 10.66
CA PRO A 597 18.58 14.11 9.41
C PRO A 597 18.18 12.77 8.79
N ASN A 598 18.40 12.62 7.48
CA ASN A 598 18.19 11.33 6.81
C ASN A 598 19.31 10.31 7.15
N CYS A 599 19.06 9.03 6.83
CA CYS A 599 19.95 7.94 7.19
C CYS A 599 21.34 7.97 6.51
N LYS A 600 21.49 8.65 5.35
CA LYS A 600 22.80 8.84 4.70
C LYS A 600 23.63 9.95 5.36
N MET A 601 22.99 10.88 6.07
CA MET A 601 23.67 11.98 6.76
C MET A 601 24.05 11.63 8.20
N GLN A 602 23.14 10.95 8.93
CA GLN A 602 23.34 10.61 10.33
C GLN A 602 22.40 9.47 10.74
N CYS A 603 22.90 8.53 11.54
CA CYS A 603 22.06 7.50 12.14
C CYS A 603 21.13 8.11 13.19
N SER A 604 19.81 7.96 13.00
CA SER A 604 18.80 8.45 13.94
C SER A 604 18.54 7.51 15.12
N GLY A 605 19.19 6.34 15.16
CA GLY A 605 19.00 5.35 16.24
C GLY A 605 17.58 4.78 16.29
N CYS A 606 16.98 4.47 15.14
CA CYS A 606 15.61 3.95 15.06
C CYS A 606 15.46 2.49 15.53
N GLY A 607 16.55 1.71 15.53
CA GLY A 607 16.58 0.28 15.89
C GLY A 607 16.68 -0.67 14.69
N ALA A 608 16.36 -0.24 13.47
CA ALA A 608 16.28 -1.12 12.29
C ALA A 608 17.60 -1.81 11.91
N LYS A 609 18.75 -1.32 12.37
CA LYS A 609 20.04 -2.01 12.19
C LYS A 609 20.10 -3.40 12.86
N SER A 610 19.17 -3.70 13.76
CA SER A 610 19.03 -5.04 14.35
C SER A 610 18.76 -6.14 13.32
N PHE A 611 18.35 -5.80 12.11
CA PHE A 611 18.22 -6.73 10.99
C PHE A 611 19.54 -7.03 10.26
N GLY A 612 20.62 -6.32 10.57
CA GLY A 612 21.97 -6.67 10.11
C GLY A 612 22.37 -6.15 8.73
N GLY A 613 21.73 -5.09 8.20
CA GLY A 613 22.07 -4.56 6.88
C GLY A 613 21.35 -3.27 6.52
N GLY A 614 21.43 -2.89 5.24
CA GLY A 614 20.77 -1.74 4.68
C GLY A 614 21.63 -0.49 4.55
N VAL A 615 21.09 0.52 3.89
CA VAL A 615 21.74 1.81 3.64
C VAL A 615 21.58 2.70 4.88
N CYS A 616 22.47 2.54 5.84
CA CYS A 616 22.55 3.38 7.03
C CYS A 616 23.91 4.07 7.11
N TYR A 617 23.97 5.26 7.69
CA TYR A 617 25.22 6.02 7.82
C TYR A 617 26.38 5.19 8.43
N GLU A 618 26.08 4.42 9.48
CA GLU A 618 27.06 3.57 10.16
C GLU A 618 27.62 2.43 9.29
N ASN A 619 26.96 2.07 8.19
CA ASN A 619 27.41 1.03 7.26
C ASN A 619 28.23 1.60 6.09
N GLN A 620 28.43 2.91 6.03
CA GLN A 620 29.21 3.59 4.99
C GLN A 620 30.67 3.87 5.43
N ASN A 621 31.01 3.58 6.67
CA ASN A 621 32.33 3.62 7.27
C ASN A 621 32.77 2.18 7.58
#